data_3e2727dce53cd37cbcba795f0faec32c
#
_entry.id   3e2727dce53cd37cbcba795f0faec32c
#
_cell.length_a   1.000
_cell.length_b   1.000
_cell.length_c   1.000
_cell.angle_alpha   90.00
_cell.angle_beta   90.00
_cell.angle_gamma   90.00
#
_symmetry.space_group_name_H-M   'P 1'
#
loop_
_entity.id
_entity.type
_entity.pdbx_description
1 polymer ?
#
loop_
_entity_poly.entity_id
_entity_poly.type
_entity_poly.pdbx_seq_one_letter_code
_entity_poly.pdbx_strand_id
1 'polypeptide(L)'
;MTPGPVLVTGARGPAGRALMAQFDERGLPVLGVDMAVDDSAPRVLRVPPSRDPAYPDALRAVIEANGVEVLLPTVSEELRLMAGLRGGFWDGIRMVVSPGEAAQIADDKLLTARHLAAAGIATPLFADGEEFASDPGIAERIGFPLVIKPRVARGARGMRVVYSPDEVGEVAESCIVQEFAPGTEYAPVVYVPLPGGSLSRSGKNLGPFVAVLEKTGLTAGDVGNATSVKRVDGPEVADVARLAVQAVQAIGLVGPVDIDIRRDTTGKPRVLEVNARFGANSRAVPELLG
;
A
#
# COMPACT_ATOMS: atom_id res chain seq x y z
N MET A 1 12.95 -15.11 27.88
CA MET A 1 13.32 -15.56 26.52
C MET A 1 13.41 -14.31 25.66
N THR A 2 14.49 -14.15 24.90
CA THR A 2 14.59 -13.05 23.93
C THR A 2 13.54 -13.32 22.84
N PRO A 3 12.69 -12.35 22.47
CA PRO A 3 11.72 -12.54 21.40
C PRO A 3 12.44 -12.93 20.09
N GLY A 4 11.83 -13.84 19.32
CA GLY A 4 12.34 -14.22 18.01
C GLY A 4 12.41 -13.02 17.03
N PRO A 5 13.16 -13.12 15.93
CA PRO A 5 13.25 -12.06 14.95
C PRO A 5 11.89 -11.82 14.28
N VAL A 6 11.68 -10.60 13.80
CA VAL A 6 10.58 -10.27 12.90
C VAL A 6 10.98 -10.64 11.48
N LEU A 7 10.08 -11.20 10.69
CA LEU A 7 10.31 -11.49 9.28
C LEU A 7 9.62 -10.45 8.40
N VAL A 8 10.39 -9.83 7.50
CA VAL A 8 9.91 -8.86 6.51
C VAL A 8 9.96 -9.50 5.12
N THR A 9 8.83 -9.57 4.43
CA THR A 9 8.82 -10.03 3.03
C THR A 9 9.13 -8.89 2.07
N GLY A 10 9.52 -9.20 0.82
CA GLY A 10 9.91 -8.18 -0.14
C GLY A 10 11.03 -7.26 0.39
N ALA A 11 11.95 -7.84 1.17
CA ALA A 11 12.96 -7.11 1.93
C ALA A 11 13.90 -6.24 1.07
N ARG A 12 14.01 -6.56 -0.23
CA ARG A 12 14.79 -5.78 -1.20
C ARG A 12 13.98 -4.70 -1.92
N GLY A 13 12.67 -4.72 -1.76
CA GLY A 13 11.77 -3.66 -2.24
C GLY A 13 11.89 -2.37 -1.40
N PRO A 14 11.35 -1.24 -1.88
CA PRO A 14 11.44 0.04 -1.15
C PRO A 14 10.85 -0.03 0.27
N ALA A 15 9.67 -0.63 0.43
CA ALA A 15 9.01 -0.79 1.73
C ALA A 15 9.78 -1.74 2.66
N GLY A 16 10.23 -2.89 2.14
CA GLY A 16 11.03 -3.85 2.91
C GLY A 16 12.34 -3.25 3.41
N ARG A 17 13.10 -2.56 2.53
CA ARG A 17 14.31 -1.85 2.95
C ARG A 17 14.05 -0.78 4.01
N ALA A 18 12.96 -0.03 3.87
CA ALA A 18 12.58 0.98 4.87
C ALA A 18 12.31 0.36 6.25
N LEU A 19 11.63 -0.79 6.30
CA LEU A 19 11.40 -1.52 7.54
C LEU A 19 12.68 -2.13 8.10
N MET A 20 13.45 -2.86 7.30
CA MET A 20 14.72 -3.46 7.72
C MET A 20 15.62 -2.41 8.38
N ALA A 21 15.77 -1.23 7.74
CA ALA A 21 16.56 -0.14 8.30
C ALA A 21 16.02 0.38 9.63
N GLN A 22 14.70 0.51 9.77
CA GLN A 22 14.09 0.95 11.03
C GLN A 22 14.29 -0.04 12.18
N PHE A 23 14.25 -1.36 11.90
CA PHE A 23 14.57 -2.38 12.89
C PHE A 23 16.03 -2.33 13.31
N ASP A 24 16.96 -2.11 12.33
CA ASP A 24 18.39 -1.96 12.59
C ASP A 24 18.69 -0.74 13.46
N GLU A 25 18.12 0.42 13.14
CA GLU A 25 18.27 1.66 13.90
C GLU A 25 17.82 1.52 15.36
N ARG A 26 16.92 0.56 15.65
CA ARG A 26 16.44 0.25 17.00
C ARG A 26 17.17 -0.92 17.67
N GLY A 27 18.13 -1.55 16.98
CA GLY A 27 18.80 -2.75 17.48
C GLY A 27 17.86 -3.95 17.68
N LEU A 28 16.74 -4.00 16.92
CA LEU A 28 15.75 -5.07 17.00
C LEU A 28 16.09 -6.18 15.99
N PRO A 29 16.02 -7.47 16.38
CA PRO A 29 16.32 -8.56 15.48
C PRO A 29 15.29 -8.64 14.35
N VAL A 30 15.78 -8.64 13.10
CA VAL A 30 14.97 -8.70 11.89
C VAL A 30 15.63 -9.57 10.84
N LEU A 31 14.83 -10.36 10.14
CA LEU A 31 15.17 -11.11 8.95
C LEU A 31 14.35 -10.61 7.78
N GLY A 32 14.89 -10.72 6.58
CA GLY A 32 14.17 -10.46 5.35
C GLY A 32 14.00 -11.71 4.50
N VAL A 33 12.98 -11.73 3.67
CA VAL A 33 12.88 -12.67 2.54
C VAL A 33 12.60 -11.90 1.26
N ASP A 34 13.18 -12.37 0.15
CA ASP A 34 12.94 -11.80 -1.18
C ASP A 34 13.19 -12.86 -2.26
N MET A 35 12.57 -12.68 -3.44
CA MET A 35 12.84 -13.53 -4.59
C MET A 35 14.22 -13.25 -5.21
N ALA A 36 14.73 -12.04 -5.07
CA ALA A 36 16.04 -11.60 -5.54
C ALA A 36 16.97 -11.36 -4.35
N VAL A 37 18.01 -12.19 -4.21
CA VAL A 37 18.98 -12.11 -3.12
C VAL A 37 20.38 -12.07 -3.69
N ASP A 38 21.24 -11.25 -3.12
CA ASP A 38 22.67 -11.17 -3.40
C ASP A 38 23.47 -11.04 -2.09
N ASP A 39 24.80 -11.13 -2.20
CA ASP A 39 25.72 -11.08 -1.07
C ASP A 39 25.72 -9.76 -0.28
N SER A 40 25.13 -8.70 -0.84
CA SER A 40 25.03 -7.40 -0.16
C SER A 40 23.99 -7.37 0.97
N ALA A 41 23.15 -8.40 1.10
CA ALA A 41 22.08 -8.47 2.07
C ALA A 41 22.08 -9.82 2.84
N PRO A 42 23.06 -10.08 3.71
CA PRO A 42 23.25 -11.40 4.35
C PRO A 42 22.10 -11.83 5.28
N ARG A 43 21.22 -10.91 5.67
CA ARG A 43 20.02 -11.20 6.46
C ARG A 43 18.74 -11.33 5.62
N VAL A 44 18.87 -11.40 4.31
CA VAL A 44 17.74 -11.63 3.40
C VAL A 44 17.87 -13.02 2.78
N LEU A 45 16.90 -13.87 3.06
CA LEU A 45 16.86 -15.24 2.57
C LEU A 45 16.02 -15.32 1.29
N ARG A 46 16.39 -16.24 0.40
CA ARG A 46 15.67 -16.44 -0.87
C ARG A 46 14.39 -17.22 -0.64
N VAL A 47 13.29 -16.71 -1.20
CA VAL A 47 12.01 -17.44 -1.35
C VAL A 47 11.51 -17.30 -2.79
N PRO A 48 10.66 -18.21 -3.27
CA PRO A 48 9.99 -18.05 -4.56
C PRO A 48 9.14 -16.76 -4.60
N PRO A 49 8.73 -16.26 -5.77
CA PRO A 49 7.75 -15.18 -5.84
C PRO A 49 6.40 -15.63 -5.26
N SER A 50 5.61 -14.70 -4.71
CA SER A 50 4.34 -14.99 -4.01
C SER A 50 3.28 -15.73 -4.85
N ARG A 51 3.38 -15.67 -6.19
CA ARG A 51 2.54 -16.41 -7.14
C ARG A 51 2.95 -17.88 -7.33
N ASP A 52 4.13 -18.26 -6.85
CA ASP A 52 4.61 -19.64 -6.93
C ASP A 52 3.90 -20.49 -5.88
N PRO A 53 3.31 -21.66 -6.24
CA PRO A 53 2.68 -22.54 -5.26
C PRO A 53 3.58 -22.99 -4.11
N ALA A 54 4.90 -23.02 -4.30
CA ALA A 54 5.87 -23.36 -3.27
C ALA A 54 6.16 -22.22 -2.26
N TYR A 55 5.64 -21.00 -2.50
CA TYR A 55 5.94 -19.85 -1.66
C TYR A 55 5.51 -20.03 -0.18
N PRO A 56 4.31 -20.51 0.15
CA PRO A 56 3.90 -20.71 1.55
C PRO A 56 4.82 -21.70 2.31
N ASP A 57 5.20 -22.80 1.67
CA ASP A 57 6.07 -23.81 2.28
C ASP A 57 7.50 -23.29 2.47
N ALA A 58 8.04 -22.56 1.49
CA ALA A 58 9.33 -21.92 1.60
C ALA A 58 9.35 -20.85 2.73
N LEU A 59 8.29 -20.06 2.83
CA LEU A 59 8.14 -19.08 3.89
C LEU A 59 8.06 -19.76 5.27
N ARG A 60 7.26 -20.81 5.38
CA ARG A 60 7.14 -21.63 6.59
C ARG A 60 8.50 -22.17 7.04
N ALA A 61 9.29 -22.74 6.11
CA ALA A 61 10.61 -23.28 6.43
C ALA A 61 11.56 -22.20 7.00
N VAL A 62 11.51 -20.97 6.45
CA VAL A 62 12.31 -19.85 6.99
C VAL A 62 11.83 -19.46 8.38
N ILE A 63 10.52 -19.39 8.63
CA ILE A 63 9.93 -19.05 9.92
C ILE A 63 10.33 -20.06 10.99
N GLU A 64 10.18 -21.37 10.72
CA GLU A 64 10.52 -22.47 11.63
C GLU A 64 12.02 -22.48 11.97
N ALA A 65 12.89 -22.38 10.95
CA ALA A 65 14.34 -22.42 11.12
C ALA A 65 14.90 -21.27 11.95
N ASN A 66 14.21 -20.14 12.00
CA ASN A 66 14.67 -18.90 12.65
C ASN A 66 13.85 -18.48 13.89
N GLY A 67 12.84 -19.25 14.28
CA GLY A 67 12.00 -18.93 15.43
C GLY A 67 11.25 -17.62 15.29
N VAL A 68 10.76 -17.32 14.07
CA VAL A 68 10.00 -16.10 13.78
C VAL A 68 8.61 -16.19 14.40
N GLU A 69 8.17 -15.12 15.07
CA GLU A 69 6.84 -15.02 15.68
C GLU A 69 5.95 -13.97 14.96
N VAL A 70 6.58 -13.02 14.28
CA VAL A 70 5.87 -11.92 13.62
C VAL A 70 6.28 -11.82 12.15
N LEU A 71 5.29 -11.77 11.26
CA LEU A 71 5.46 -11.64 9.83
C LEU A 71 4.89 -10.29 9.35
N LEU A 72 5.73 -9.49 8.67
CA LEU A 72 5.39 -8.19 8.10
C LEU A 72 5.41 -8.26 6.57
N PRO A 73 4.27 -8.50 5.92
CA PRO A 73 4.17 -8.45 4.47
C PRO A 73 4.35 -7.02 3.94
N THR A 74 5.17 -6.87 2.88
CA THR A 74 5.37 -5.57 2.21
C THR A 74 5.07 -5.59 0.72
N VAL A 75 4.68 -6.73 0.18
CA VAL A 75 4.36 -6.92 -1.24
C VAL A 75 2.86 -7.04 -1.42
N SER A 76 2.25 -6.15 -2.21
CA SER A 76 0.78 -6.12 -2.36
C SER A 76 0.23 -7.45 -2.87
N GLU A 77 0.91 -8.08 -3.82
CA GLU A 77 0.50 -9.34 -4.47
C GLU A 77 0.45 -10.55 -3.51
N GLU A 78 1.10 -10.46 -2.33
CA GLU A 78 1.07 -11.55 -1.35
C GLU A 78 -0.03 -11.40 -0.29
N LEU A 79 -0.59 -10.18 -0.12
CA LEU A 79 -1.49 -9.88 1.00
C LEU A 79 -2.73 -10.77 1.02
N ARG A 80 -3.33 -11.03 -0.15
CA ARG A 80 -4.50 -11.90 -0.27
C ARG A 80 -4.17 -13.34 0.12
N LEU A 81 -3.01 -13.84 -0.33
CA LEU A 81 -2.51 -15.17 0.06
C LEU A 81 -2.30 -15.22 1.58
N MET A 82 -1.57 -14.26 2.14
CA MET A 82 -1.28 -14.18 3.57
C MET A 82 -2.57 -14.11 4.42
N ALA A 83 -3.54 -13.32 3.99
CA ALA A 83 -4.83 -13.23 4.67
C ALA A 83 -5.61 -14.55 4.67
N GLY A 84 -5.34 -15.44 3.70
CA GLY A 84 -5.92 -16.77 3.58
C GLY A 84 -5.20 -17.86 4.38
N LEU A 85 -3.94 -17.63 4.79
CA LEU A 85 -3.17 -18.63 5.56
C LEU A 85 -3.73 -18.73 6.99
N ARG A 86 -4.36 -19.85 7.28
CA ARG A 86 -5.00 -20.15 8.58
C ARG A 86 -4.83 -21.65 8.89
N GLY A 87 -4.95 -21.98 10.16
CA GLY A 87 -4.89 -23.36 10.66
C GLY A 87 -3.46 -23.86 10.93
N GLY A 88 -3.34 -24.69 11.96
CA GLY A 88 -2.09 -25.35 12.31
C GLY A 88 -0.96 -24.39 12.60
N PHE A 89 0.13 -24.52 11.83
CA PHE A 89 1.33 -23.70 11.98
C PHE A 89 1.06 -22.18 11.89
N TRP A 90 0.21 -21.75 10.96
CA TRP A 90 -0.02 -20.32 10.70
C TRP A 90 -0.77 -19.61 11.81
N ASP A 91 -1.56 -20.32 12.64
CA ASP A 91 -2.27 -19.74 13.76
C ASP A 91 -1.30 -19.29 14.88
N GLY A 92 -0.09 -19.85 14.94
CA GLY A 92 0.97 -19.44 15.85
C GLY A 92 1.76 -18.22 15.39
N ILE A 93 1.58 -17.78 14.14
CA ILE A 93 2.32 -16.66 13.55
C ILE A 93 1.47 -15.40 13.52
N ARG A 94 1.96 -14.34 14.12
CA ARG A 94 1.32 -13.03 14.07
C ARG A 94 1.60 -12.36 12.73
N MET A 95 0.66 -12.45 11.81
CA MET A 95 0.74 -11.79 10.51
C MET A 95 0.10 -10.41 10.55
N VAL A 96 0.83 -9.40 10.07
CA VAL A 96 0.35 -8.01 9.97
C VAL A 96 -0.32 -7.82 8.62
N VAL A 97 -1.53 -8.30 8.52
CA VAL A 97 -2.33 -8.29 7.28
C VAL A 97 -3.79 -8.01 7.58
N SER A 98 -4.43 -7.24 6.73
CA SER A 98 -5.87 -6.98 6.77
C SER A 98 -6.68 -8.23 6.41
N PRO A 99 -7.99 -8.30 6.76
CA PRO A 99 -8.89 -9.37 6.29
C PRO A 99 -8.83 -9.52 4.77
N GLY A 100 -9.01 -10.74 4.27
CA GLY A 100 -8.80 -11.06 2.85
C GLY A 100 -9.66 -10.27 1.88
N GLU A 101 -10.92 -9.99 2.23
CA GLU A 101 -11.81 -9.15 1.42
C GLU A 101 -11.32 -7.70 1.37
N ALA A 102 -10.96 -7.11 2.51
CA ALA A 102 -10.43 -5.76 2.58
C ALA A 102 -9.09 -5.64 1.83
N ALA A 103 -8.22 -6.64 1.94
CA ALA A 103 -6.95 -6.70 1.21
C ALA A 103 -7.18 -6.78 -0.31
N GLN A 104 -8.20 -7.54 -0.76
CA GLN A 104 -8.57 -7.63 -2.18
C GLN A 104 -9.10 -6.31 -2.73
N ILE A 105 -9.96 -5.61 -1.97
CA ILE A 105 -10.46 -4.29 -2.36
C ILE A 105 -9.29 -3.31 -2.51
N ALA A 106 -8.35 -3.31 -1.58
CA ALA A 106 -7.20 -2.40 -1.60
C ALA A 106 -6.19 -2.71 -2.72
N ASP A 107 -6.04 -3.98 -3.15
CA ASP A 107 -5.10 -4.38 -4.20
C ASP A 107 -5.60 -3.98 -5.61
N ASP A 108 -6.90 -3.89 -5.83
CA ASP A 108 -7.51 -3.53 -7.11
C ASP A 108 -8.04 -2.09 -7.08
N LYS A 109 -7.41 -1.20 -7.86
CA LYS A 109 -7.73 0.23 -7.89
C LYS A 109 -9.17 0.53 -8.33
N LEU A 110 -9.75 -0.31 -9.18
CA LEU A 110 -11.15 -0.17 -9.59
C LEU A 110 -12.09 -0.59 -8.47
N LEU A 111 -11.81 -1.71 -7.78
CA LEU A 111 -12.60 -2.12 -6.62
C LEU A 111 -12.50 -1.10 -5.50
N THR A 112 -11.30 -0.56 -5.25
CA THR A 112 -11.08 0.54 -4.30
C THR A 112 -11.95 1.75 -4.67
N ALA A 113 -11.87 2.23 -5.91
CA ALA A 113 -12.62 3.41 -6.36
C ALA A 113 -14.15 3.19 -6.26
N ARG A 114 -14.65 2.05 -6.72
CA ARG A 114 -16.08 1.68 -6.63
C ARG A 114 -16.55 1.60 -5.17
N HIS A 115 -15.77 0.94 -4.31
CA HIS A 115 -16.12 0.77 -2.89
C HIS A 115 -16.16 2.11 -2.16
N LEU A 116 -15.14 2.95 -2.35
CA LEU A 116 -15.07 4.28 -1.74
C LEU A 116 -16.18 5.20 -2.25
N ALA A 117 -16.44 5.22 -3.55
CA ALA A 117 -17.51 6.01 -4.13
C ALA A 117 -18.89 5.60 -3.58
N ALA A 118 -19.15 4.28 -3.46
CA ALA A 118 -20.39 3.77 -2.86
C ALA A 118 -20.55 4.17 -1.38
N ALA A 119 -19.42 4.30 -0.65
CA ALA A 119 -19.39 4.79 0.73
C ALA A 119 -19.42 6.33 0.85
N GLY A 120 -19.52 7.07 -0.26
CA GLY A 120 -19.49 8.53 -0.27
C GLY A 120 -18.11 9.14 0.02
N ILE A 121 -17.04 8.36 -0.10
CA ILE A 121 -15.67 8.82 0.08
C ILE A 121 -15.17 9.43 -1.23
N ALA A 122 -14.54 10.60 -1.15
CA ALA A 122 -14.12 11.36 -2.32
C ALA A 122 -12.99 10.67 -3.10
N THR A 123 -13.28 10.29 -4.35
CA THR A 123 -12.32 9.79 -5.34
C THR A 123 -12.36 10.68 -6.59
N PRO A 124 -11.35 10.68 -7.47
CA PRO A 124 -11.50 11.21 -8.81
C PRO A 124 -12.67 10.55 -9.54
N LEU A 125 -13.24 11.19 -10.55
CA LEU A 125 -14.14 10.51 -11.48
C LEU A 125 -13.40 9.36 -12.15
N PHE A 126 -14.08 8.24 -12.38
CA PHE A 126 -13.43 7.06 -12.95
C PHE A 126 -14.38 6.21 -13.80
N ALA A 127 -13.80 5.40 -14.67
CA ALA A 127 -14.44 4.30 -15.38
C ALA A 127 -13.50 3.09 -15.43
N ASP A 128 -14.03 1.88 -15.58
CA ASP A 128 -13.17 0.75 -15.94
C ASP A 128 -12.82 0.76 -17.44
N GLY A 129 -11.81 -0.04 -17.81
CA GLY A 129 -11.31 -0.05 -19.17
C GLY A 129 -12.34 -0.57 -20.18
N GLU A 130 -13.21 -1.51 -19.79
CA GLU A 130 -14.28 -2.06 -20.64
C GLU A 130 -15.38 -1.01 -20.89
N GLU A 131 -15.87 -0.35 -19.82
CA GLU A 131 -16.82 0.76 -19.93
C GLU A 131 -16.26 1.87 -20.82
N PHE A 132 -15.00 2.25 -20.59
CA PHE A 132 -14.34 3.31 -21.33
C PHE A 132 -14.18 2.99 -22.84
N ALA A 133 -13.85 1.74 -23.15
CA ALA A 133 -13.71 1.29 -24.54
C ALA A 133 -15.06 1.22 -25.28
N SER A 134 -16.15 0.92 -24.57
CA SER A 134 -17.49 0.76 -25.14
C SER A 134 -18.25 2.08 -25.31
N ASP A 135 -17.93 3.12 -24.54
CA ASP A 135 -18.62 4.43 -24.57
C ASP A 135 -17.62 5.59 -24.72
N PRO A 136 -17.42 6.10 -25.95
CA PRO A 136 -16.53 7.25 -26.19
C PRO A 136 -16.90 8.52 -25.39
N GLY A 137 -18.16 8.68 -24.99
CA GLY A 137 -18.63 9.82 -24.18
C GLY A 137 -18.08 9.82 -22.74
N ILE A 138 -17.50 8.74 -22.26
CA ILE A 138 -16.89 8.67 -20.93
C ILE A 138 -15.70 9.64 -20.81
N ALA A 139 -14.87 9.71 -21.84
CA ALA A 139 -13.73 10.62 -21.86
C ALA A 139 -14.16 12.09 -21.68
N GLU A 140 -15.26 12.49 -22.33
CA GLU A 140 -15.82 13.83 -22.18
C GLU A 140 -16.41 14.08 -20.78
N ARG A 141 -17.06 13.05 -20.19
CA ARG A 141 -17.64 13.15 -18.83
C ARG A 141 -16.58 13.24 -17.74
N ILE A 142 -15.48 12.50 -17.88
CA ILE A 142 -14.36 12.57 -16.93
C ILE A 142 -13.57 13.86 -17.13
N GLY A 143 -13.32 14.25 -18.38
CA GLY A 143 -12.52 15.41 -18.76
C GLY A 143 -11.02 15.12 -18.83
N PHE A 144 -10.30 15.94 -19.59
CA PHE A 144 -8.84 15.84 -19.72
C PHE A 144 -8.13 16.82 -18.75
N PRO A 145 -6.94 16.45 -18.27
CA PRO A 145 -6.18 15.21 -18.51
C PRO A 145 -6.79 13.98 -17.85
N LEU A 146 -6.56 12.80 -18.44
CA LEU A 146 -6.93 11.49 -17.90
C LEU A 146 -5.70 10.75 -17.39
N VAL A 147 -5.87 9.95 -16.35
CA VAL A 147 -4.89 8.96 -15.88
C VAL A 147 -5.41 7.58 -16.25
N ILE A 148 -4.64 6.84 -17.05
CA ILE A 148 -4.92 5.46 -17.42
C ILE A 148 -3.88 4.57 -16.77
N LYS A 149 -4.32 3.60 -15.96
CA LYS A 149 -3.41 2.73 -15.21
C LYS A 149 -3.99 1.32 -15.04
N PRO A 150 -3.14 0.28 -14.94
CA PRO A 150 -3.61 -1.06 -14.64
C PRO A 150 -4.32 -1.08 -13.28
N ARG A 151 -5.39 -1.86 -13.15
CA ARG A 151 -6.15 -2.06 -11.91
C ARG A 151 -5.26 -2.63 -10.82
N VAL A 152 -4.47 -3.65 -11.15
CA VAL A 152 -3.52 -4.30 -10.23
C VAL A 152 -2.11 -4.05 -10.74
N ALA A 153 -1.40 -3.13 -10.12
CA ALA A 153 0.00 -2.83 -10.40
C ALA A 153 0.58 -2.00 -9.24
N ARG A 154 1.91 -2.02 -9.12
CA ARG A 154 2.66 -1.26 -8.12
C ARG A 154 3.71 -0.36 -8.78
N GLY A 155 4.10 0.69 -8.08
CA GLY A 155 5.22 1.53 -8.51
C GLY A 155 4.96 2.30 -9.80
N ALA A 156 3.73 2.74 -10.03
CA ALA A 156 3.28 3.47 -11.22
C ALA A 156 3.53 2.75 -12.56
N ARG A 157 3.73 1.42 -12.56
CA ARG A 157 3.98 0.64 -13.77
C ARG A 157 2.74 0.66 -14.67
N GLY A 158 2.95 0.98 -15.95
CA GLY A 158 1.89 1.02 -16.95
C GLY A 158 0.92 2.20 -16.79
N MET A 159 1.21 3.15 -15.90
CA MET A 159 0.43 4.38 -15.77
C MET A 159 0.86 5.38 -16.83
N ARG A 160 -0.11 6.07 -17.43
CA ARG A 160 0.11 7.19 -18.33
C ARG A 160 -0.91 8.30 -18.09
N VAL A 161 -0.49 9.54 -18.30
CA VAL A 161 -1.36 10.71 -18.34
C VAL A 161 -1.62 11.05 -19.78
N VAL A 162 -2.85 11.37 -20.11
CA VAL A 162 -3.34 11.65 -21.46
C VAL A 162 -4.00 13.03 -21.45
N TYR A 163 -3.54 13.92 -22.28
CA TYR A 163 -3.95 15.32 -22.25
C TYR A 163 -5.01 15.67 -23.30
N SER A 164 -5.20 14.83 -24.31
CA SER A 164 -6.16 15.05 -25.40
C SER A 164 -6.76 13.73 -25.89
N PRO A 165 -7.92 13.76 -26.58
CA PRO A 165 -8.52 12.57 -27.18
C PRO A 165 -7.59 11.79 -28.09
N ASP A 166 -6.76 12.48 -28.86
CA ASP A 166 -5.84 11.87 -29.83
C ASP A 166 -4.73 11.03 -29.18
N GLU A 167 -4.42 11.30 -27.91
CA GLU A 167 -3.41 10.59 -27.13
C GLU A 167 -3.95 9.33 -26.42
N VAL A 168 -5.27 9.12 -26.37
CA VAL A 168 -5.88 8.03 -25.60
C VAL A 168 -5.39 6.66 -26.06
N GLY A 169 -5.41 6.40 -27.37
CA GLY A 169 -5.05 5.10 -27.93
C GLY A 169 -5.93 3.97 -27.38
N GLU A 170 -5.40 2.76 -27.43
CA GLU A 170 -6.08 1.58 -26.88
C GLU A 170 -6.02 1.56 -25.36
N VAL A 171 -7.16 1.26 -24.71
CA VAL A 171 -7.28 1.07 -23.25
C VAL A 171 -7.69 -0.36 -22.98
N ALA A 172 -6.82 -1.11 -22.30
CA ALA A 172 -7.11 -2.50 -21.95
C ALA A 172 -8.22 -2.59 -20.87
N GLU A 173 -9.05 -3.62 -20.96
CA GLU A 173 -10.11 -3.92 -19.98
C GLU A 173 -9.57 -4.03 -18.54
N SER A 174 -8.32 -4.45 -18.39
CA SER A 174 -7.64 -4.54 -17.08
C SER A 174 -7.18 -3.20 -16.51
N CYS A 175 -7.51 -2.07 -17.15
CA CYS A 175 -7.19 -0.72 -16.68
C CYS A 175 -8.36 -0.06 -15.96
N ILE A 176 -8.03 0.96 -15.19
CA ILE A 176 -8.94 2.00 -14.72
C ILE A 176 -8.54 3.32 -15.37
N VAL A 177 -9.53 4.09 -15.80
CA VAL A 177 -9.38 5.46 -16.29
C VAL A 177 -9.88 6.41 -15.23
N GLN A 178 -9.11 7.42 -14.87
CA GLN A 178 -9.45 8.37 -13.81
C GLN A 178 -9.21 9.80 -14.26
N GLU A 179 -9.98 10.72 -13.68
CA GLU A 179 -9.71 12.16 -13.71
C GLU A 179 -8.32 12.44 -13.12
N PHE A 180 -7.55 13.30 -13.75
CA PHE A 180 -6.29 13.77 -13.21
C PHE A 180 -6.51 14.87 -12.16
N ALA A 181 -6.05 14.65 -10.95
CA ALA A 181 -6.05 15.65 -9.89
C ALA A 181 -4.71 16.43 -9.92
N PRO A 182 -4.70 17.75 -10.23
CA PRO A 182 -3.46 18.48 -10.50
C PRO A 182 -2.75 19.05 -9.26
N GLY A 183 -3.41 19.04 -8.11
CA GLY A 183 -2.91 19.69 -6.90
C GLY A 183 -1.86 18.86 -6.15
N THR A 184 -1.53 19.29 -4.94
CA THR A 184 -0.54 18.65 -4.06
C THR A 184 -0.92 17.20 -3.77
N GLU A 185 0.07 16.32 -3.86
CA GLU A 185 -0.06 14.90 -3.57
C GLU A 185 0.49 14.56 -2.19
N TYR A 186 -0.28 13.79 -1.45
CA TYR A 186 0.03 13.32 -0.10
C TYR A 186 0.07 11.79 -0.06
N ALA A 187 0.88 11.27 0.85
CA ALA A 187 0.95 9.86 1.22
C ALA A 187 0.61 9.69 2.72
N PRO A 188 -0.65 9.86 3.14
CA PRO A 188 -1.01 9.59 4.51
C PRO A 188 -0.74 8.13 4.87
N VAL A 189 -0.13 7.92 6.04
CA VAL A 189 0.03 6.60 6.65
C VAL A 189 -0.95 6.48 7.80
N VAL A 190 -1.88 5.54 7.69
CA VAL A 190 -2.88 5.25 8.72
C VAL A 190 -2.50 3.93 9.39
N TYR A 191 -2.55 3.91 10.71
CA TYR A 191 -2.43 2.68 11.49
C TYR A 191 -3.75 2.39 12.21
N VAL A 192 -4.28 1.19 12.00
CA VAL A 192 -5.43 0.67 12.75
C VAL A 192 -4.98 -0.55 13.53
N PRO A 193 -5.21 -0.61 14.86
CA PRO A 193 -4.79 -1.74 15.67
C PRO A 193 -5.31 -3.08 15.13
N LEU A 194 -4.42 -4.07 15.10
CA LEU A 194 -4.79 -5.44 14.74
C LEU A 194 -5.67 -6.06 15.81
N PRO A 195 -6.63 -6.93 15.45
CA PRO A 195 -7.30 -7.78 16.43
C PRO A 195 -6.27 -8.56 17.25
N GLY A 196 -6.37 -8.47 18.60
CA GLY A 196 -5.42 -9.15 19.50
C GLY A 196 -4.21 -8.31 19.94
N GLY A 197 -4.12 -7.03 19.55
CA GLY A 197 -3.18 -6.07 20.15
C GLY A 197 -2.14 -5.45 19.21
N SER A 198 -1.30 -4.58 19.77
CA SER A 198 -0.30 -3.77 19.06
C SER A 198 0.90 -4.59 18.56
N LEU A 199 1.55 -4.07 17.51
CA LEU A 199 2.87 -4.52 17.04
C LEU A 199 4.01 -4.14 18.01
N SER A 200 3.73 -3.24 18.96
CA SER A 200 4.74 -2.72 19.89
C SER A 200 5.32 -3.82 20.77
N ARG A 201 6.61 -4.07 20.63
CA ARG A 201 7.37 -4.94 21.55
C ARG A 201 7.54 -4.35 22.95
N SER A 202 7.30 -3.04 23.10
CA SER A 202 7.36 -2.35 24.40
C SER A 202 6.14 -2.62 25.28
N GLY A 203 5.16 -3.39 24.79
CA GLY A 203 3.90 -3.66 25.50
C GLY A 203 2.93 -2.47 25.49
N LYS A 204 3.30 -1.34 24.88
CA LYS A 204 2.39 -0.22 24.69
C LYS A 204 1.46 -0.53 23.51
N ASN A 205 0.17 -0.56 23.76
CA ASN A 205 -0.81 -0.62 22.68
C ASN A 205 -0.72 0.67 21.86
N LEU A 206 -0.27 0.56 20.61
CA LEU A 206 -0.40 1.64 19.66
C LEU A 206 -1.90 1.81 19.36
N GLY A 207 -2.46 2.95 19.75
CA GLY A 207 -3.80 3.34 19.33
C GLY A 207 -3.83 3.65 17.83
N PRO A 208 -5.02 3.81 17.23
CA PRO A 208 -5.13 4.25 15.84
C PRO A 208 -4.53 5.65 15.69
N PHE A 209 -3.77 5.86 14.61
CA PHE A 209 -3.24 7.18 14.28
C PHE A 209 -3.15 7.38 12.76
N VAL A 210 -2.97 8.64 12.36
CA VAL A 210 -2.67 9.04 10.99
C VAL A 210 -1.51 10.03 11.00
N ALA A 211 -0.53 9.80 10.12
CA ALA A 211 0.53 10.74 9.82
C ALA A 211 0.42 11.16 8.35
N VAL A 212 0.35 12.46 8.08
CA VAL A 212 0.26 12.97 6.71
C VAL A 212 1.66 13.29 6.21
N LEU A 213 2.01 12.73 5.05
CA LEU A 213 3.25 13.01 4.35
C LEU A 213 2.92 13.72 3.03
N GLU A 214 3.52 14.86 2.77
CA GLU A 214 3.46 15.53 1.48
C GLU A 214 4.55 14.95 0.57
N LYS A 215 4.20 14.57 -0.66
CA LYS A 215 5.17 14.16 -1.67
C LYS A 215 5.81 15.41 -2.28
N THR A 216 7.10 15.63 -1.99
CA THR A 216 7.84 16.81 -2.45
C THR A 216 8.61 16.57 -3.76
N GLY A 217 8.62 15.33 -4.25
CA GLY A 217 9.18 14.95 -5.55
C GLY A 217 8.57 13.64 -6.02
N LEU A 218 8.37 13.52 -7.34
CA LEU A 218 7.82 12.34 -7.99
C LEU A 218 8.79 11.82 -9.06
N THR A 219 8.71 10.53 -9.41
CA THR A 219 9.65 9.88 -10.34
C THR A 219 9.42 10.25 -11.81
N ALA A 220 8.23 10.72 -12.18
CA ALA A 220 7.84 11.00 -13.57
C ALA A 220 7.05 12.33 -13.67
N GLY A 221 7.71 13.43 -13.28
CA GLY A 221 7.09 14.77 -13.34
C GLY A 221 5.93 14.88 -12.36
N ASP A 222 4.70 15.00 -12.89
CA ASP A 222 3.49 15.17 -12.09
C ASP A 222 2.89 13.88 -11.54
N VAL A 223 3.48 12.73 -11.84
CA VAL A 223 2.98 11.42 -11.44
C VAL A 223 4.11 10.47 -11.02
N GLY A 224 3.75 9.37 -10.38
CA GLY A 224 4.71 8.32 -10.03
C GLY A 224 4.97 8.19 -8.53
N ASN A 225 6.00 7.41 -8.19
CA ASN A 225 6.39 7.21 -6.80
C ASN A 225 7.02 8.46 -6.21
N ALA A 226 6.85 8.67 -4.91
CA ALA A 226 7.58 9.71 -4.19
C ALA A 226 9.09 9.44 -4.23
N THR A 227 9.87 10.44 -4.61
CA THR A 227 11.34 10.48 -4.46
C THR A 227 11.73 11.11 -3.14
N SER A 228 10.87 11.96 -2.60
CA SER A 228 11.01 12.59 -1.28
C SER A 228 9.64 12.87 -0.68
N VAL A 229 9.57 12.83 0.64
CA VAL A 229 8.37 13.15 1.41
C VAL A 229 8.73 14.05 2.57
N LYS A 230 7.79 14.91 2.97
CA LYS A 230 7.86 15.75 4.15
C LYS A 230 6.65 15.50 5.03
N ARG A 231 6.85 15.23 6.31
CA ARG A 231 5.73 15.17 7.27
C ARG A 231 5.11 16.56 7.42
N VAL A 232 3.81 16.62 7.38
CA VAL A 232 3.04 17.85 7.53
C VAL A 232 1.93 17.63 8.56
N ASP A 233 1.82 18.57 9.47
CA ASP A 233 0.85 18.56 10.55
C ASP A 233 0.17 19.93 10.58
N GLY A 234 -1.11 19.98 10.92
CA GLY A 234 -1.82 21.27 11.02
C GLY A 234 -3.17 21.26 10.34
N PRO A 235 -3.92 22.37 10.46
CA PRO A 235 -5.27 22.50 9.93
C PRO A 235 -5.35 22.40 8.40
N GLU A 236 -4.27 22.74 7.68
CA GLU A 236 -4.19 22.71 6.20
C GLU A 236 -4.23 21.31 5.60
N VAL A 237 -3.94 20.27 6.40
CA VAL A 237 -4.00 18.85 5.99
C VAL A 237 -5.00 18.04 6.80
N ALA A 238 -5.81 18.68 7.65
CA ALA A 238 -6.79 18.00 8.48
C ALA A 238 -7.88 17.29 7.66
N ASP A 239 -8.21 17.82 6.49
CA ASP A 239 -9.14 17.22 5.54
C ASP A 239 -8.53 15.97 4.86
N VAL A 240 -7.24 15.99 4.54
CA VAL A 240 -6.48 14.86 4.01
C VAL A 240 -6.43 13.73 5.05
N ALA A 241 -6.05 14.04 6.30
CA ALA A 241 -6.00 13.09 7.39
C ALA A 241 -7.37 12.41 7.62
N ARG A 242 -8.44 13.20 7.66
CA ARG A 242 -9.81 12.70 7.83
C ARG A 242 -10.23 11.79 6.69
N LEU A 243 -9.99 12.20 5.43
CA LEU A 243 -10.33 11.41 4.25
C LEU A 243 -9.58 10.06 4.26
N ALA A 244 -8.30 10.06 4.64
CA ALA A 244 -7.50 8.84 4.76
C ALA A 244 -8.10 7.87 5.79
N VAL A 245 -8.45 8.35 6.98
CA VAL A 245 -9.07 7.52 8.03
C VAL A 245 -10.43 6.98 7.57
N GLN A 246 -11.26 7.81 6.94
CA GLN A 246 -12.55 7.39 6.40
C GLN A 246 -12.41 6.30 5.33
N ALA A 247 -11.44 6.43 4.42
CA ALA A 247 -11.17 5.42 3.39
C ALA A 247 -10.76 4.07 4.01
N VAL A 248 -9.87 4.09 5.00
CA VAL A 248 -9.43 2.87 5.72
C VAL A 248 -10.60 2.20 6.43
N GLN A 249 -11.43 2.98 7.11
CA GLN A 249 -12.61 2.48 7.83
C GLN A 249 -13.67 1.92 6.87
N ALA A 250 -13.93 2.59 5.75
CA ALA A 250 -14.91 2.13 4.76
C ALA A 250 -14.53 0.77 4.17
N ILE A 251 -13.24 0.54 3.89
CA ILE A 251 -12.76 -0.75 3.37
C ILE A 251 -12.64 -1.82 4.47
N GLY A 252 -12.57 -1.43 5.74
CA GLY A 252 -12.38 -2.35 6.87
C GLY A 252 -10.94 -2.83 7.03
N LEU A 253 -9.97 -1.97 6.69
CA LEU A 253 -8.55 -2.28 6.80
C LEU A 253 -8.05 -2.18 8.25
N VAL A 254 -7.06 -3.03 8.57
CA VAL A 254 -6.33 -3.02 9.85
C VAL A 254 -4.82 -3.08 9.61
N GLY A 255 -4.03 -2.75 10.63
CA GLY A 255 -2.58 -2.64 10.51
C GLY A 255 -2.16 -1.34 9.83
N PRO A 256 -0.95 -1.29 9.25
CA PRO A 256 -0.45 -0.14 8.51
C PRO A 256 -1.09 -0.05 7.12
N VAL A 257 -1.49 1.13 6.74
CA VAL A 257 -2.07 1.44 5.41
C VAL A 257 -1.39 2.69 4.87
N ASP A 258 -0.84 2.60 3.68
CA ASP A 258 -0.24 3.71 2.93
C ASP A 258 -1.23 4.13 1.84
N ILE A 259 -1.62 5.41 1.80
CA ILE A 259 -2.69 5.90 0.93
C ILE A 259 -2.13 7.01 0.05
N ASP A 260 -2.48 7.02 -1.23
CA ASP A 260 -2.21 8.13 -2.11
C ASP A 260 -3.44 9.03 -2.22
N ILE A 261 -3.31 10.28 -1.82
CA ILE A 261 -4.36 11.31 -1.88
C ILE A 261 -3.82 12.53 -2.61
N ARG A 262 -4.62 13.10 -3.52
CA ARG A 262 -4.22 14.28 -4.26
C ARG A 262 -5.34 15.31 -4.29
N ARG A 263 -4.98 16.59 -4.24
CA ARG A 263 -5.97 17.67 -4.34
C ARG A 263 -6.42 17.85 -5.79
N ASP A 264 -7.73 17.99 -5.98
CA ASP A 264 -8.30 18.31 -7.29
C ASP A 264 -8.14 19.81 -7.62
N THR A 265 -8.70 20.25 -8.76
CA THR A 265 -8.68 21.65 -9.22
C THR A 265 -9.34 22.63 -8.25
N THR A 266 -10.21 22.16 -7.35
CA THR A 266 -10.87 22.96 -6.32
C THR A 266 -10.15 22.95 -4.98
N GLY A 267 -9.00 22.24 -4.90
CA GLY A 267 -8.22 22.04 -3.69
C GLY A 267 -8.76 20.96 -2.76
N LYS A 268 -9.80 20.21 -3.14
CA LYS A 268 -10.35 19.14 -2.32
C LYS A 268 -9.53 17.84 -2.47
N PRO A 269 -9.27 17.11 -1.38
CA PRO A 269 -8.53 15.87 -1.45
C PRO A 269 -9.37 14.74 -2.09
N ARG A 270 -8.71 13.90 -2.90
CA ARG A 270 -9.27 12.72 -3.58
C ARG A 270 -8.38 11.51 -3.34
N VAL A 271 -8.96 10.38 -2.96
CA VAL A 271 -8.21 9.13 -2.78
C VAL A 271 -7.90 8.52 -4.15
N LEU A 272 -6.61 8.32 -4.45
CA LEU A 272 -6.14 7.75 -5.72
C LEU A 272 -5.86 6.26 -5.64
N GLU A 273 -5.33 5.79 -4.50
CA GLU A 273 -4.89 4.42 -4.25
C GLU A 273 -4.80 4.15 -2.75
N VAL A 274 -5.08 2.90 -2.36
CA VAL A 274 -4.95 2.43 -0.98
C VAL A 274 -4.07 1.19 -0.97
N ASN A 275 -3.02 1.20 -0.17
CA ASN A 275 -2.08 0.09 -0.03
C ASN A 275 -2.18 -0.48 1.40
N ALA A 276 -2.79 -1.66 1.57
CA ALA A 276 -3.05 -2.30 2.86
C ALA A 276 -1.78 -2.94 3.48
N ARG A 277 -0.68 -2.20 3.53
CA ARG A 277 0.63 -2.65 3.96
C ARG A 277 1.53 -1.49 4.36
N PHE A 278 2.71 -1.82 4.94
CA PHE A 278 3.79 -0.84 5.07
C PHE A 278 4.21 -0.31 3.69
N GLY A 279 4.29 1.01 3.54
CA GLY A 279 4.80 1.67 2.34
C GLY A 279 6.29 2.00 2.43
N ALA A 280 6.87 2.46 1.33
CA ALA A 280 8.24 2.99 1.29
C ALA A 280 8.41 4.20 2.23
N ASN A 281 7.33 4.94 2.44
CA ASN A 281 7.29 6.15 3.27
C ASN A 281 7.24 5.85 4.78
N SER A 282 7.13 4.58 5.20
CA SER A 282 7.07 4.18 6.62
C SER A 282 8.27 4.66 7.44
N ARG A 283 9.42 4.89 6.78
CA ARG A 283 10.61 5.46 7.45
C ARG A 283 10.37 6.87 8.00
N ALA A 284 9.49 7.64 7.38
CA ALA A 284 9.10 8.97 7.86
C ALA A 284 8.06 8.93 9.00
N VAL A 285 7.61 7.72 9.38
CA VAL A 285 6.60 7.48 10.44
C VAL A 285 7.14 6.43 11.41
N PRO A 286 8.17 6.77 12.21
CA PRO A 286 8.80 5.81 13.12
C PRO A 286 7.85 5.23 14.17
N GLU A 287 6.76 5.90 14.47
CA GLU A 287 5.71 5.46 15.41
C GLU A 287 5.06 4.13 15.01
N LEU A 288 5.12 3.75 13.72
CA LEU A 288 4.56 2.48 13.23
C LEU A 288 5.14 1.23 13.91
N LEU A 289 6.36 1.32 14.41
CA LEU A 289 7.03 0.21 15.09
C LEU A 289 7.05 0.35 16.64
N GLY A 290 6.51 1.42 17.19
CA GLY A 290 6.37 1.67 18.64
C GLY A 290 7.59 2.31 19.29
#